data_5aa5052e43c4bd669a9f95d36a5555de
#
_entry.id   5aa5052e43c4bd669a9f95d36a5555de
#
_cell.length_a   1.000
_cell.length_b   1.000
_cell.length_c   1.000
_cell.angle_alpha   90.00
_cell.angle_beta   90.00
_cell.angle_gamma   90.00
#
_symmetry.space_group_name_H-M   'P 1'
#
loop_
_entity.id
_entity.type
_entity.pdbx_description
1 polymer ?
#
loop_
_entity_poly.entity_id
_entity_poly.type
_entity_poly.pdbx_seq_one_letter_code
_entity_poly.pdbx_strand_id
1 'polypeptide(L)'
;LNAQDLAHYKKIVKELSSAKYQGRGYAEDGANKAGKWIAKEFAKAGADEVTCQPFKLNINTFPGKMDVRVDGKKLTPGVDFTLREFNPGLKGEFKLYYVDMENFDEEKMLADLATPEYQGAMVVCDFMFTYKHTQAFRKLASKKDCSNAGMVYTWEEPLKFYKAYGEVVREKPILWVKPDFPKNAKTIKVNMENKFLQDYECFNVIAKVEGNRHDSCYVFTAHYDHLGKLGKKTFYPGAHDN
;
A
#
# COMPACT_ATOMS: atom_id res chain seq x y z
N LEU A 1 -20.93 14.00 -34.06
CA LEU A 1 -20.10 13.33 -33.06
C LEU A 1 -18.75 14.00 -33.06
N ASN A 2 -18.61 15.08 -32.25
CA ASN A 2 -17.29 15.64 -31.99
C ASN A 2 -16.49 14.62 -31.21
N ALA A 3 -15.60 13.92 -31.91
CA ALA A 3 -14.67 12.98 -31.32
C ALA A 3 -13.80 13.69 -30.30
N GLN A 4 -13.83 13.22 -29.06
CA GLN A 4 -12.84 13.44 -28.00
C GLN A 4 -12.49 14.90 -27.69
N ASP A 5 -13.20 15.49 -26.76
CA ASP A 5 -12.78 16.75 -26.14
C ASP A 5 -11.58 16.50 -25.19
N LEU A 6 -10.36 16.60 -25.74
CA LEU A 6 -9.12 16.45 -24.99
C LEU A 6 -9.02 17.40 -23.80
N ALA A 7 -9.61 18.59 -23.89
CA ALA A 7 -9.62 19.55 -22.79
C ALA A 7 -10.48 19.04 -21.65
N HIS A 8 -11.62 18.41 -21.95
CA HIS A 8 -12.48 17.77 -20.97
C HIS A 8 -11.76 16.61 -20.25
N TYR A 9 -11.11 15.69 -20.98
CA TYR A 9 -10.34 14.61 -20.38
C TYR A 9 -9.20 15.09 -19.48
N LYS A 10 -8.43 16.09 -19.92
CA LYS A 10 -7.38 16.72 -19.12
C LYS A 10 -7.95 17.31 -17.81
N LYS A 11 -9.14 17.91 -17.86
CA LYS A 11 -9.83 18.44 -16.69
C LYS A 11 -10.20 17.34 -15.69
N ILE A 12 -10.75 16.21 -16.17
CA ILE A 12 -11.09 15.05 -15.34
C ILE A 12 -9.84 14.49 -14.66
N VAL A 13 -8.78 14.23 -15.43
CA VAL A 13 -7.52 13.71 -14.88
C VAL A 13 -6.94 14.67 -13.83
N LYS A 14 -6.89 15.97 -14.12
CA LYS A 14 -6.40 16.99 -13.20
C LYS A 14 -7.22 17.05 -11.91
N GLU A 15 -8.53 16.93 -11.99
CA GLU A 15 -9.41 16.92 -10.81
C GLU A 15 -9.17 15.67 -9.97
N LEU A 16 -9.27 14.46 -10.56
CA LEU A 16 -9.15 13.20 -9.84
C LEU A 16 -7.75 12.95 -9.28
N SER A 17 -6.70 13.46 -9.92
CA SER A 17 -5.33 13.38 -9.41
C SER A 17 -4.97 14.47 -8.39
N SER A 18 -5.89 15.37 -8.07
CA SER A 18 -5.64 16.48 -7.14
C SER A 18 -5.50 16.01 -5.69
N ALA A 19 -4.80 16.81 -4.87
CA ALA A 19 -4.62 16.56 -3.45
C ALA A 19 -5.94 16.45 -2.65
N LYS A 20 -7.04 16.99 -3.17
CA LYS A 20 -8.39 16.93 -2.59
C LYS A 20 -8.84 15.50 -2.31
N TYR A 21 -8.46 14.55 -3.16
CA TYR A 21 -8.84 13.15 -3.06
C TYR A 21 -7.79 12.28 -2.37
N GLN A 22 -6.69 12.87 -1.89
CA GLN A 22 -5.65 12.17 -1.11
C GLN A 22 -5.19 10.87 -1.77
N GLY A 23 -5.02 10.91 -3.11
CA GLY A 23 -4.66 9.74 -3.91
C GLY A 23 -5.77 8.71 -4.08
N ARG A 24 -7.02 9.10 -3.95
CA ARG A 24 -8.22 8.26 -4.11
C ARG A 24 -8.18 6.93 -3.33
N GLY A 25 -7.42 6.91 -2.22
CA GLY A 25 -7.39 5.77 -1.29
C GLY A 25 -8.46 5.90 -0.21
N TYR A 26 -8.46 4.93 0.68
CA TYR A 26 -9.48 4.82 1.73
C TYR A 26 -9.16 5.68 2.97
N ALA A 27 -7.89 6.03 3.17
CA ALA A 27 -7.53 7.00 4.18
C ALA A 27 -8.18 8.36 3.87
N GLU A 28 -8.76 8.99 4.89
CA GLU A 28 -9.44 10.28 4.78
C GLU A 28 -10.56 10.33 3.73
N ASP A 29 -11.17 9.17 3.44
CA ASP A 29 -12.34 9.03 2.55
C ASP A 29 -12.09 9.46 1.09
N GLY A 30 -10.84 9.33 0.63
CA GLY A 30 -10.44 9.80 -0.69
C GLY A 30 -11.19 9.14 -1.84
N ALA A 31 -11.33 7.80 -1.81
CA ALA A 31 -12.06 7.03 -2.81
C ALA A 31 -13.54 7.44 -2.87
N ASN A 32 -14.25 7.50 -1.73
CA ASN A 32 -15.66 7.91 -1.71
C ASN A 32 -15.86 9.36 -2.14
N LYS A 33 -14.93 10.27 -1.82
CA LYS A 33 -14.97 11.64 -2.34
C LYS A 33 -14.87 11.67 -3.87
N ALA A 34 -13.99 10.85 -4.45
CA ALA A 34 -13.86 10.71 -5.90
C ALA A 34 -15.13 10.10 -6.51
N GLY A 35 -15.66 9.03 -5.95
CA GLY A 35 -16.91 8.41 -6.40
C GLY A 35 -18.10 9.37 -6.40
N LYS A 36 -18.26 10.18 -5.33
CA LYS A 36 -19.30 11.22 -5.26
C LYS A 36 -19.14 12.30 -6.34
N TRP A 37 -17.92 12.64 -6.69
CA TRP A 37 -17.66 13.56 -7.78
C TRP A 37 -17.97 12.94 -9.15
N ILE A 38 -17.53 11.68 -9.38
CA ILE A 38 -17.82 10.91 -10.60
C ILE A 38 -19.33 10.80 -10.82
N ALA A 39 -20.11 10.45 -9.79
CA ALA A 39 -21.56 10.37 -9.88
C ALA A 39 -22.19 11.70 -10.37
N LYS A 40 -21.70 12.83 -9.86
CA LYS A 40 -22.14 14.15 -10.31
C LYS A 40 -21.76 14.45 -11.76
N GLU A 41 -20.57 14.04 -12.21
CA GLU A 41 -20.14 14.25 -13.59
C GLU A 41 -20.96 13.37 -14.56
N PHE A 42 -21.30 12.11 -14.20
CA PHE A 42 -22.21 11.28 -14.99
C PHE A 42 -23.60 11.94 -15.16
N ALA A 43 -24.17 12.47 -14.09
CA ALA A 43 -25.45 13.18 -14.16
C ALA A 43 -25.36 14.43 -15.05
N LYS A 44 -24.27 15.21 -14.96
CA LYS A 44 -24.03 16.38 -15.84
C LYS A 44 -23.82 15.97 -17.30
N ALA A 45 -23.25 14.81 -17.55
CA ALA A 45 -23.05 14.28 -18.90
C ALA A 45 -24.36 13.76 -19.54
N GLY A 46 -25.47 13.77 -18.80
CA GLY A 46 -26.79 13.41 -19.31
C GLY A 46 -27.12 11.91 -19.15
N ALA A 47 -26.53 11.24 -18.16
CA ALA A 47 -26.97 9.88 -17.82
C ALA A 47 -28.43 9.90 -17.35
N ASP A 48 -29.24 8.97 -17.86
CA ASP A 48 -30.66 8.85 -17.50
C ASP A 48 -30.84 8.40 -16.05
N GLU A 49 -29.90 7.59 -15.54
CA GLU A 49 -29.89 7.12 -14.17
C GLU A 49 -28.45 7.09 -13.62
N VAL A 50 -28.27 7.55 -12.39
CA VAL A 50 -27.01 7.43 -11.65
C VAL A 50 -27.29 6.90 -10.26
N THR A 51 -26.73 5.73 -9.94
CA THR A 51 -26.87 5.09 -8.63
C THR A 51 -25.50 4.82 -7.99
N CYS A 52 -25.50 4.73 -6.66
CA CYS A 52 -24.34 4.33 -5.87
C CYS A 52 -24.68 3.00 -5.17
N GLN A 53 -24.07 1.92 -5.61
CA GLN A 53 -24.26 0.59 -5.02
C GLN A 53 -23.28 0.42 -3.86
N PRO A 54 -23.75 0.38 -2.60
CA PRO A 54 -22.88 0.27 -1.43
C PRO A 54 -22.35 -1.15 -1.26
N PHE A 55 -21.14 -1.26 -0.73
CA PHE A 55 -20.53 -2.48 -0.22
C PHE A 55 -19.57 -2.16 0.92
N LYS A 56 -19.14 -3.17 1.68
CA LYS A 56 -18.25 -3.01 2.83
C LYS A 56 -16.95 -3.78 2.63
N LEU A 57 -15.87 -3.20 3.12
CA LEU A 57 -14.53 -3.79 3.13
C LEU A 57 -13.87 -3.61 4.49
N ASN A 58 -13.02 -4.56 4.88
CA ASN A 58 -12.05 -4.32 5.93
C ASN A 58 -10.80 -3.70 5.32
N ILE A 59 -10.30 -2.64 5.93
CA ILE A 59 -9.22 -1.85 5.32
C ILE A 59 -8.15 -1.52 6.34
N ASN A 60 -6.93 -2.00 6.09
CA ASN A 60 -5.75 -1.52 6.79
C ASN A 60 -5.08 -0.42 5.96
N THR A 61 -4.85 0.74 6.55
CA THR A 61 -4.30 1.92 5.88
C THR A 61 -3.33 2.67 6.80
N PHE A 62 -2.55 3.60 6.25
CA PHE A 62 -1.42 4.23 6.94
C PHE A 62 -1.48 5.77 6.90
N PRO A 63 -2.52 6.43 7.44
CA PRO A 63 -2.63 7.90 7.43
C PRO A 63 -1.79 8.59 8.52
N GLY A 64 -1.27 7.81 9.49
CA GLY A 64 -0.64 8.29 10.70
C GLY A 64 0.84 8.62 10.57
N LYS A 65 1.59 8.39 11.64
CA LYS A 65 3.05 8.57 11.64
C LYS A 65 3.71 7.55 10.73
N MET A 66 4.78 8.01 10.07
CA MET A 66 5.60 7.22 9.15
C MET A 66 7.03 7.74 9.24
N ASP A 67 7.69 7.49 10.37
CA ASP A 67 9.09 7.89 10.62
C ASP A 67 9.95 6.64 10.73
N VAL A 68 10.85 6.47 9.77
CA VAL A 68 11.82 5.37 9.72
C VAL A 68 13.21 5.99 9.59
N ARG A 69 14.15 5.53 10.41
CA ARG A 69 15.55 6.00 10.43
C ARG A 69 16.47 4.81 10.50
N VAL A 70 17.54 4.85 9.72
CA VAL A 70 18.61 3.84 9.72
C VAL A 70 19.89 4.53 10.18
N ASP A 71 20.49 4.08 11.27
CA ASP A 71 21.63 4.71 11.95
C ASP A 71 21.45 6.24 12.09
N GLY A 72 20.23 6.66 12.49
CA GLY A 72 19.84 8.06 12.64
C GLY A 72 19.43 8.78 11.36
N LYS A 73 19.81 8.31 10.16
CA LYS A 73 19.42 8.89 8.86
C LYS A 73 17.97 8.59 8.56
N LYS A 74 17.17 9.63 8.31
CA LYS A 74 15.77 9.53 8.00
C LYS A 74 15.53 9.02 6.58
N LEU A 75 14.61 8.07 6.43
CA LEU A 75 14.11 7.59 5.15
C LEU A 75 12.80 8.29 4.80
N THR A 76 12.56 8.52 3.51
CA THR A 76 11.36 9.18 2.97
C THR A 76 10.36 8.13 2.49
N PRO A 77 9.12 8.12 3.06
CA PRO A 77 8.08 7.21 2.62
C PRO A 77 7.74 7.41 1.13
N GLY A 78 7.57 6.32 0.39
CA GLY A 78 7.29 6.34 -1.04
C GLY A 78 8.47 6.68 -1.94
N VAL A 79 9.64 7.01 -1.37
CA VAL A 79 10.89 7.32 -2.09
C VAL A 79 12.01 6.35 -1.70
N ASP A 80 12.29 6.21 -0.41
CA ASP A 80 13.35 5.32 0.10
C ASP A 80 12.80 3.99 0.60
N PHE A 81 11.54 3.98 1.05
CA PHE A 81 10.84 2.78 1.49
C PHE A 81 9.34 2.84 1.24
N THR A 82 8.73 1.68 1.19
CA THR A 82 7.28 1.49 1.23
C THR A 82 6.89 0.34 2.15
N LEU A 83 5.60 0.09 2.30
CA LEU A 83 5.02 -0.93 3.16
C LEU A 83 4.16 -1.90 2.35
N ARG A 84 3.91 -3.07 2.94
CA ARG A 84 2.83 -3.93 2.48
C ARG A 84 1.51 -3.49 3.15
N GLU A 85 0.44 -3.66 2.41
CA GLU A 85 -0.93 -3.30 2.80
C GLU A 85 -1.38 -3.95 4.12
N PHE A 86 -0.86 -5.11 4.44
CA PHE A 86 -1.20 -5.89 5.64
C PHE A 86 -0.29 -5.58 6.85
N ASN A 87 0.60 -4.62 6.77
CA ASN A 87 1.53 -4.33 7.86
C ASN A 87 0.80 -3.85 9.12
N PRO A 88 1.21 -4.32 10.30
CA PRO A 88 0.86 -3.68 11.57
C PRO A 88 1.64 -2.38 11.72
N GLY A 89 1.21 -1.54 12.66
CA GLY A 89 2.05 -0.49 13.19
C GLY A 89 3.26 -1.08 13.94
N LEU A 90 4.36 -0.32 13.96
CA LEU A 90 5.55 -0.68 14.71
C LEU A 90 6.19 0.57 15.32
N LYS A 91 6.58 0.49 16.59
CA LYS A 91 7.30 1.56 17.27
C LYS A 91 8.45 0.98 18.10
N GLY A 92 9.66 1.43 17.84
CA GLY A 92 10.86 1.00 18.57
C GLY A 92 12.14 1.34 17.84
N GLU A 93 13.25 0.95 18.45
CA GLU A 93 14.57 0.92 17.83
C GLU A 93 15.06 -0.53 17.89
N PHE A 94 15.51 -1.03 16.76
CA PHE A 94 15.81 -2.45 16.56
C PHE A 94 17.19 -2.61 15.95
N LYS A 95 17.92 -3.64 16.34
CA LYS A 95 19.12 -4.08 15.62
C LYS A 95 18.72 -4.60 14.24
N LEU A 96 19.65 -4.54 13.30
CA LEU A 96 19.52 -5.14 11.99
C LEU A 96 20.30 -6.46 11.95
N TYR A 97 19.63 -7.52 11.53
CA TYR A 97 20.25 -8.82 11.24
C TYR A 97 20.26 -9.02 9.72
N TYR A 98 21.43 -9.10 9.13
CA TYR A 98 21.60 -9.33 7.68
C TYR A 98 21.72 -10.83 7.41
N VAL A 99 20.84 -11.34 6.54
CA VAL A 99 20.90 -12.74 6.11
C VAL A 99 22.14 -12.95 5.27
N ASP A 100 22.95 -13.95 5.60
CA ASP A 100 24.04 -14.43 4.73
C ASP A 100 23.40 -15.17 3.54
N MET A 101 23.29 -14.49 2.41
CA MET A 101 22.63 -15.04 1.22
C MET A 101 23.57 -15.92 0.38
N GLU A 102 24.89 -15.81 0.57
CA GLU A 102 25.88 -16.62 -0.12
C GLU A 102 26.01 -18.00 0.53
N ASN A 103 26.01 -18.02 1.88
CA ASN A 103 26.13 -19.25 2.67
C ASN A 103 24.88 -19.43 3.56
N PHE A 104 23.70 -19.43 2.94
CA PHE A 104 22.44 -19.45 3.66
C PHE A 104 22.23 -20.77 4.41
N ASP A 105 22.10 -20.66 5.72
CA ASP A 105 21.75 -21.71 6.64
C ASP A 105 20.56 -21.24 7.49
N GLU A 106 19.40 -21.90 7.32
CA GLU A 106 18.16 -21.58 8.02
C GLU A 106 18.29 -21.83 9.53
N GLU A 107 18.92 -22.95 9.93
CA GLU A 107 19.04 -23.32 11.35
C GLU A 107 19.94 -22.32 12.08
N LYS A 108 21.06 -21.96 11.44
CA LYS A 108 21.97 -20.94 11.96
C LYS A 108 21.26 -19.57 12.08
N MET A 109 20.55 -19.14 11.06
CA MET A 109 19.80 -17.87 11.10
C MET A 109 18.81 -17.83 12.26
N LEU A 110 18.03 -18.90 12.45
CA LEU A 110 17.05 -18.99 13.54
C LEU A 110 17.73 -19.03 14.91
N ALA A 111 18.86 -19.73 15.04
CA ALA A 111 19.66 -19.76 16.25
C ALA A 111 20.23 -18.38 16.59
N ASP A 112 20.80 -17.67 15.62
CA ASP A 112 21.31 -16.31 15.80
C ASP A 112 20.19 -15.37 16.29
N LEU A 113 19.02 -15.40 15.68
CA LEU A 113 17.86 -14.59 16.05
C LEU A 113 17.29 -14.90 17.44
N ALA A 114 17.57 -16.07 17.98
CA ALA A 114 17.18 -16.46 19.34
C ALA A 114 18.18 -15.96 20.40
N THR A 115 19.37 -15.50 20.00
CA THR A 115 20.36 -14.97 20.95
C THR A 115 19.92 -13.64 21.56
N PRO A 116 20.40 -13.29 22.78
CA PRO A 116 20.15 -11.96 23.37
C PRO A 116 20.61 -10.81 22.49
N GLU A 117 21.58 -11.04 21.60
CA GLU A 117 22.10 -10.03 20.67
C GLU A 117 21.09 -9.65 19.60
N TYR A 118 20.37 -10.60 19.00
CA TYR A 118 19.45 -10.39 17.86
C TYR A 118 17.98 -10.64 18.17
N GLN A 119 17.66 -11.00 19.39
CA GLN A 119 16.27 -11.11 19.83
C GLN A 119 15.53 -9.79 19.59
N GLY A 120 14.46 -9.85 18.83
CA GLY A 120 13.72 -8.66 18.43
C GLY A 120 14.36 -7.83 17.31
N ALA A 121 15.38 -8.33 16.60
CA ALA A 121 15.98 -7.64 15.48
C ALA A 121 15.01 -7.54 14.27
N MET A 122 15.26 -6.58 13.37
CA MET A 122 14.67 -6.54 12.03
C MET A 122 15.58 -7.31 11.05
N VAL A 123 15.03 -8.29 10.35
CA VAL A 123 15.80 -9.15 9.42
C VAL A 123 15.88 -8.50 8.06
N VAL A 124 17.09 -8.27 7.56
CA VAL A 124 17.37 -7.67 6.25
C VAL A 124 17.74 -8.74 5.23
N CYS A 125 17.07 -8.73 4.10
CA CYS A 125 17.30 -9.70 3.02
C CYS A 125 16.88 -9.12 1.67
N ASP A 126 17.43 -9.65 0.58
CA ASP A 126 16.90 -9.40 -0.77
C ASP A 126 15.55 -10.09 -0.96
N PHE A 127 14.60 -9.38 -1.59
CA PHE A 127 13.25 -9.90 -1.76
C PHE A 127 13.22 -11.14 -2.67
N MET A 128 13.99 -11.16 -3.75
CA MET A 128 14.01 -12.32 -4.66
C MET A 128 14.61 -13.56 -4.01
N PHE A 129 15.54 -13.35 -3.05
CA PHE A 129 16.07 -14.45 -2.26
C PHE A 129 14.99 -15.14 -1.43
N THR A 130 14.03 -14.38 -0.90
CA THR A 130 12.93 -14.95 -0.08
C THR A 130 12.04 -15.92 -0.85
N TYR A 131 11.90 -15.76 -2.16
CA TYR A 131 11.14 -16.70 -3.00
C TYR A 131 11.78 -18.07 -3.08
N LYS A 132 13.12 -18.12 -3.11
CA LYS A 132 13.88 -19.40 -3.13
C LYS A 132 13.80 -20.12 -1.78
N HIS A 133 13.60 -19.39 -0.69
CA HIS A 133 13.63 -19.88 0.69
C HIS A 133 12.31 -19.62 1.44
N THR A 134 11.18 -19.75 0.74
CA THR A 134 9.83 -19.37 1.25
C THR A 134 9.48 -19.97 2.62
N GLN A 135 9.88 -21.20 2.88
CA GLN A 135 9.60 -21.89 4.15
C GLN A 135 10.27 -21.17 5.35
N ALA A 136 11.57 -20.88 5.24
CA ALA A 136 12.33 -20.16 6.25
C ALA A 136 11.72 -18.78 6.53
N PHE A 137 11.40 -18.02 5.47
CA PHE A 137 10.84 -16.67 5.61
C PHE A 137 9.39 -16.66 6.11
N ARG A 138 8.64 -17.74 5.96
CA ARG A 138 7.33 -17.90 6.63
C ARG A 138 7.47 -17.97 8.15
N LYS A 139 8.51 -18.64 8.68
CA LYS A 139 8.79 -18.68 10.12
C LYS A 139 9.09 -17.29 10.67
N LEU A 140 9.86 -16.48 9.93
CA LEU A 140 10.15 -15.09 10.32
C LEU A 140 8.88 -14.21 10.41
N ALA A 141 7.86 -14.51 9.63
CA ALA A 141 6.59 -13.75 9.62
C ALA A 141 5.68 -14.07 10.83
N SER A 142 5.94 -15.15 11.55
CA SER A 142 5.17 -15.60 12.72
C SER A 142 5.85 -15.19 14.03
N LYS A 143 5.09 -14.64 14.97
CA LYS A 143 5.60 -14.35 16.33
C LYS A 143 5.86 -15.61 17.15
N LYS A 144 5.13 -16.67 16.85
CA LYS A 144 5.26 -17.96 17.52
C LYS A 144 6.57 -18.64 17.15
N ASP A 145 6.99 -18.52 15.90
CA ASP A 145 8.09 -19.31 15.33
C ASP A 145 9.44 -18.60 15.39
N CYS A 146 9.43 -17.25 15.48
CA CYS A 146 10.66 -16.48 15.57
C CYS A 146 10.46 -15.18 16.39
N SER A 147 11.52 -14.75 17.08
CA SER A 147 11.52 -13.57 17.96
C SER A 147 11.78 -12.24 17.24
N ASN A 148 12.12 -12.23 15.96
CA ASN A 148 12.39 -11.00 15.20
C ASN A 148 11.21 -10.04 15.20
N ALA A 149 11.47 -8.72 15.17
CA ALA A 149 10.43 -7.68 15.19
C ALA A 149 9.72 -7.51 13.85
N GLY A 150 10.37 -7.85 12.74
CA GLY A 150 9.86 -7.72 11.38
C GLY A 150 10.94 -7.94 10.34
N MET A 151 10.66 -7.60 9.08
CA MET A 151 11.57 -7.76 7.96
C MET A 151 11.79 -6.46 7.20
N VAL A 152 12.98 -6.33 6.61
CA VAL A 152 13.36 -5.27 5.67
C VAL A 152 13.82 -5.96 4.39
N TYR A 153 13.07 -5.80 3.30
CA TYR A 153 13.41 -6.41 2.03
C TYR A 153 13.94 -5.36 1.04
N THR A 154 15.14 -5.59 0.53
CA THR A 154 15.65 -4.83 -0.60
C THR A 154 15.03 -5.31 -1.90
N TRP A 155 14.73 -4.37 -2.82
CA TRP A 155 14.19 -4.70 -4.13
C TRP A 155 14.67 -3.70 -5.20
N GLU A 156 14.99 -4.22 -6.39
CA GLU A 156 15.53 -3.44 -7.51
C GLU A 156 14.49 -2.57 -8.21
N GLU A 157 13.23 -2.96 -8.18
CA GLU A 157 12.16 -2.21 -8.83
C GLU A 157 11.81 -0.92 -8.09
N PRO A 158 11.26 0.09 -8.78
CA PRO A 158 10.73 1.27 -8.12
C PRO A 158 9.77 0.89 -7.00
N LEU A 159 9.93 1.52 -5.84
CA LEU A 159 9.09 1.27 -4.68
C LEU A 159 7.66 1.69 -4.98
N LYS A 160 6.83 0.72 -5.32
CA LYS A 160 5.39 0.88 -5.55
C LYS A 160 4.62 0.49 -4.29
N PHE A 161 3.54 1.17 -4.04
CA PHE A 161 2.55 0.77 -3.06
C PHE A 161 1.58 -0.17 -3.78
N TYR A 162 1.66 -1.47 -3.54
CA TYR A 162 1.00 -2.51 -4.35
C TYR A 162 -0.51 -2.54 -4.25
N LYS A 163 -1.05 -2.10 -3.11
CA LYS A 163 -2.49 -2.06 -2.87
C LYS A 163 -2.84 -0.84 -2.03
N ALA A 164 -4.00 -0.26 -2.31
CA ALA A 164 -4.55 0.84 -1.53
C ALA A 164 -4.92 0.42 -0.10
N TYR A 165 -5.16 -0.85 0.13
CA TYR A 165 -5.63 -1.40 1.40
C TYR A 165 -5.27 -2.87 1.58
N GLY A 166 -5.27 -3.33 2.84
CA GLY A 166 -5.23 -4.74 3.23
C GLY A 166 -6.47 -5.11 4.04
N GLU A 167 -7.04 -6.27 3.77
CA GLU A 167 -8.23 -6.76 4.47
C GLU A 167 -7.92 -7.34 5.85
N VAL A 168 -6.65 -7.59 6.11
CA VAL A 168 -6.13 -8.14 7.35
C VAL A 168 -4.89 -7.40 7.82
N VAL A 169 -4.60 -7.47 9.11
CA VAL A 169 -3.33 -7.01 9.68
C VAL A 169 -2.53 -8.23 10.10
N ARG A 170 -1.30 -8.36 9.60
CA ARG A 170 -0.39 -9.46 9.97
C ARG A 170 0.33 -9.17 11.28
N GLU A 171 1.01 -10.17 11.80
CA GLU A 171 1.68 -10.10 13.10
C GLU A 171 2.94 -9.21 13.06
N LYS A 172 3.68 -9.24 11.95
CA LYS A 172 4.96 -8.54 11.81
C LYS A 172 5.00 -7.69 10.54
N PRO A 173 5.62 -6.50 10.59
CA PRO A 173 5.76 -5.63 9.45
C PRO A 173 6.83 -6.12 8.48
N ILE A 174 6.63 -5.76 7.21
CA ILE A 174 7.62 -5.87 6.14
C ILE A 174 7.82 -4.48 5.55
N LEU A 175 9.04 -3.94 5.67
CA LEU A 175 9.45 -2.73 4.97
C LEU A 175 10.15 -3.12 3.66
N TRP A 176 9.77 -2.48 2.59
CA TRP A 176 10.45 -2.62 1.31
C TRP A 176 11.31 -1.38 1.09
N VAL A 177 12.58 -1.59 0.83
CA VAL A 177 13.57 -0.53 0.69
C VAL A 177 14.32 -0.66 -0.64
N LYS A 178 14.91 0.44 -1.10
CA LYS A 178 15.74 0.44 -2.30
C LYS A 178 17.00 -0.42 -2.15
N PRO A 179 17.63 -0.86 -3.26
CA PRO A 179 18.84 -1.67 -3.23
C PRO A 179 20.06 -0.97 -2.59
N ASP A 180 20.06 0.36 -2.57
CA ASP A 180 21.09 1.18 -1.91
C ASP A 180 20.90 1.29 -0.40
N PHE A 181 20.02 0.49 0.19
CA PHE A 181 19.90 0.36 1.63
C PHE A 181 21.26 -0.02 2.24
N PRO A 182 21.71 0.67 3.31
CA PRO A 182 23.06 0.49 3.86
C PRO A 182 23.30 -0.96 4.30
N LYS A 183 24.32 -1.61 3.70
CA LYS A 183 24.67 -3.02 3.98
C LYS A 183 25.27 -3.25 5.38
N ASN A 184 25.75 -2.19 6.04
CA ASN A 184 26.45 -2.26 7.33
C ASN A 184 25.76 -1.47 8.43
N ALA A 185 24.52 -1.03 8.23
CA ALA A 185 23.77 -0.32 9.23
C ALA A 185 23.54 -1.21 10.47
N LYS A 186 23.57 -0.61 11.65
CA LYS A 186 23.45 -1.33 12.92
C LYS A 186 22.02 -1.33 13.46
N THR A 187 21.32 -0.22 13.28
CA THR A 187 20.00 -0.03 13.88
C THR A 187 18.99 0.55 12.90
N ILE A 188 17.74 0.24 13.14
CA ILE A 188 16.60 0.88 12.52
C ILE A 188 15.62 1.35 13.59
N LYS A 189 15.32 2.64 13.57
CA LYS A 189 14.27 3.23 14.41
C LYS A 189 13.01 3.40 13.61
N VAL A 190 11.92 2.87 14.11
CA VAL A 190 10.62 2.84 13.42
C VAL A 190 9.56 3.48 14.30
N ASN A 191 8.73 4.33 13.73
CA ASN A 191 7.49 4.82 14.33
C ASN A 191 6.45 4.92 13.23
N MET A 192 5.78 3.82 12.98
CA MET A 192 4.76 3.64 11.93
C MET A 192 3.41 3.35 12.58
N GLU A 193 2.38 4.05 12.16
CA GLU A 193 1.02 3.88 12.64
C GLU A 193 0.13 3.40 11.50
N ASN A 194 -0.48 2.23 11.66
CA ASN A 194 -1.58 1.78 10.82
C ASN A 194 -2.93 2.19 11.42
N LYS A 195 -3.95 2.20 10.59
CA LYS A 195 -5.35 2.33 11.00
C LYS A 195 -6.15 1.24 10.31
N PHE A 196 -6.71 0.34 11.10
CA PHE A 196 -7.62 -0.69 10.61
C PHE A 196 -9.06 -0.20 10.74
N LEU A 197 -9.78 -0.20 9.61
CA LEU A 197 -11.18 0.18 9.50
C LEU A 197 -11.98 -1.08 9.21
N GLN A 198 -12.80 -1.50 10.15
CA GLN A 198 -13.71 -2.61 9.96
C GLN A 198 -15.01 -2.11 9.32
N ASP A 199 -15.56 -2.91 8.38
CA ASP A 199 -16.81 -2.61 7.68
C ASP A 199 -16.87 -1.20 7.06
N TYR A 200 -15.73 -0.73 6.52
CA TYR A 200 -15.68 0.56 5.83
C TYR A 200 -16.59 0.52 4.60
N GLU A 201 -17.53 1.46 4.56
CA GLU A 201 -18.50 1.53 3.48
C GLU A 201 -17.91 2.22 2.25
N CYS A 202 -17.94 1.50 1.14
CA CYS A 202 -17.60 1.95 -0.22
C CYS A 202 -18.82 1.83 -1.12
N PHE A 203 -18.73 2.30 -2.34
CA PHE A 203 -19.78 2.12 -3.33
C PHE A 203 -19.23 2.07 -4.75
N ASN A 204 -19.90 1.33 -5.63
CA ASN A 204 -19.74 1.44 -7.06
C ASN A 204 -20.63 2.56 -7.58
N VAL A 205 -20.11 3.38 -8.48
CA VAL A 205 -20.92 4.37 -9.21
C VAL A 205 -21.41 3.73 -10.49
N ILE A 206 -22.70 3.64 -10.66
CA ILE A 206 -23.35 3.06 -11.84
C ILE A 206 -24.11 4.17 -12.53
N ALA A 207 -23.79 4.39 -13.82
CA ALA A 207 -24.52 5.32 -14.68
C ALA A 207 -25.13 4.54 -15.85
N LYS A 208 -26.36 4.86 -16.22
CA LYS A 208 -27.09 4.22 -17.30
C LYS A 208 -27.51 5.28 -18.31
N VAL A 209 -27.38 4.95 -19.59
CA VAL A 209 -27.94 5.70 -20.71
C VAL A 209 -28.86 4.72 -21.46
N GLU A 210 -30.12 5.11 -21.59
CA GLU A 210 -31.11 4.30 -22.28
C GLU A 210 -30.87 4.33 -23.80
N GLY A 211 -31.00 3.18 -24.42
CA GLY A 211 -30.94 3.00 -25.86
C GLY A 211 -32.30 2.60 -26.43
N ASN A 212 -32.37 2.51 -27.73
CA ASN A 212 -33.58 2.06 -28.44
C ASN A 212 -33.86 0.54 -28.31
N ARG A 213 -32.85 -0.22 -27.88
CA ARG A 213 -32.97 -1.68 -27.64
C ARG A 213 -32.88 -1.95 -26.16
N HIS A 214 -33.80 -2.74 -25.65
CA HIS A 214 -33.92 -3.08 -24.22
C HIS A 214 -33.59 -4.54 -23.90
N ASP A 215 -33.17 -5.32 -24.90
CA ASP A 215 -32.82 -6.73 -24.81
C ASP A 215 -31.30 -6.94 -24.58
N SER A 216 -30.51 -5.90 -24.70
CA SER A 216 -29.06 -5.97 -24.60
C SER A 216 -28.49 -4.63 -24.15
N CYS A 217 -27.28 -4.65 -23.54
CA CYS A 217 -26.57 -3.45 -23.14
C CYS A 217 -25.06 -3.61 -23.34
N TYR A 218 -24.36 -2.50 -23.49
CA TYR A 218 -22.91 -2.43 -23.37
C TYR A 218 -22.56 -1.99 -21.95
N VAL A 219 -21.60 -2.69 -21.33
CA VAL A 219 -21.13 -2.35 -19.99
C VAL A 219 -19.64 -1.98 -20.07
N PHE A 220 -19.31 -0.78 -19.57
CA PHE A 220 -17.94 -0.30 -19.40
C PHE A 220 -17.63 -0.27 -17.92
N THR A 221 -16.49 -0.83 -17.51
CA THR A 221 -16.06 -0.85 -16.12
C THR A 221 -14.68 -0.25 -15.99
N ALA A 222 -14.47 0.55 -14.95
CA ALA A 222 -13.17 1.05 -14.55
C ALA A 222 -13.16 1.27 -13.03
N HIS A 223 -12.04 0.99 -12.37
CA HIS A 223 -11.93 1.37 -10.97
C HIS A 223 -11.59 2.86 -10.84
N TYR A 224 -11.98 3.50 -9.77
CA TYR A 224 -11.69 4.91 -9.50
C TYR A 224 -10.88 5.13 -8.22
N ASP A 225 -10.68 4.09 -7.44
CA ASP A 225 -9.75 4.11 -6.32
C ASP A 225 -8.30 4.04 -6.81
N HIS A 226 -7.38 4.51 -5.97
CA HIS A 226 -5.95 4.42 -6.22
C HIS A 226 -5.21 4.20 -4.89
N LEU A 227 -3.87 4.25 -4.90
CA LEU A 227 -3.00 3.85 -3.79
C LEU A 227 -3.16 4.66 -2.50
N GLY A 228 -3.74 5.85 -2.57
CA GLY A 228 -4.04 6.66 -1.38
C GLY A 228 -2.82 7.31 -0.77
N LYS A 229 -2.68 7.19 0.56
CA LYS A 229 -1.63 7.86 1.36
C LYS A 229 -0.71 6.86 2.03
N LEU A 230 0.54 7.30 2.18
CA LEU A 230 1.53 6.68 3.06
C LEU A 230 2.07 7.74 4.03
N GLY A 231 1.57 7.73 5.26
CA GLY A 231 1.83 8.77 6.24
C GLY A 231 1.08 10.08 5.96
N LYS A 232 1.45 11.15 6.66
CA LYS A 232 0.70 12.42 6.60
C LYS A 232 0.92 13.22 5.32
N LYS A 233 2.08 13.07 4.68
CA LYS A 233 2.54 13.96 3.59
C LYS A 233 2.58 13.30 2.22
N THR A 234 2.81 11.99 2.14
CA THR A 234 2.95 11.27 0.87
C THR A 234 1.59 10.78 0.42
N PHE A 235 1.18 11.12 -0.80
CA PHE A 235 0.02 10.55 -1.48
C PHE A 235 0.36 10.24 -2.93
N TYR A 236 -0.38 9.32 -3.51
CA TYR A 236 -0.17 8.85 -4.88
C TYR A 236 -1.27 9.42 -5.77
N PRO A 237 -0.98 10.38 -6.65
CA PRO A 237 -2.01 11.08 -7.44
C PRO A 237 -2.79 10.19 -8.40
N GLY A 238 -2.13 9.19 -9.03
CA GLY A 238 -2.76 8.27 -9.96
C GLY A 238 -3.29 8.92 -11.22
N ALA A 239 -2.48 9.77 -11.87
CA ALA A 239 -2.91 10.48 -13.07
C ALA A 239 -2.96 9.61 -14.34
N HIS A 240 -2.31 8.44 -14.31
CA HIS A 240 -2.22 7.48 -15.43
C HIS A 240 -2.77 6.09 -15.08
N ASP A 241 -3.31 5.94 -13.89
CA ASP A 241 -3.89 4.73 -13.37
C ASP A 241 -5.29 5.10 -12.84
N ASN A 242 -6.24 4.94 -13.76
CA ASN A 242 -7.66 5.32 -13.68
C ASN A 242 -7.97 6.71 -13.17
#